data_9a40a5b0298303ffd41e025b05a2722e
#
_entry.id   9a40a5b0298303ffd41e025b05a2722e
#
_cell.length_a   1.000
_cell.length_b   1.000
_cell.length_c   1.000
_cell.angle_alpha   90.00
_cell.angle_beta   90.00
_cell.angle_gamma   90.00
#
_symmetry.space_group_name_H-M   'P 1'
#
loop_
_entity.id
_entity.type
_entity.pdbx_description
1 polymer ?
#
loop_
_entity_poly.entity_id
_entity_poly.type
_entity_poly.pdbx_seq_one_letter_code
_entity_poly.pdbx_strand_id
1 'polypeptide(L)'
;LIPDAFVGACMIWMVSTKIFGDSLLGHVLMITGFSSFLAIIEATISRVTFAPNYPQWRLFNIPNDKALRFTRVIFMFIICNAIALIQVVVAQKANYSIDTVHFLTMISCAVKAFFLIWIIKIAVDTYREMNGITTENIEENEEENDSLDSGFKIMVASNLLLATAFGLSLIGYPELSSFILRNLILSMVIFGIFELFRHAFIDIIKRLVLASPWMKSIKVTKRNVSKIEFWITSFINPILVLTFIFTLLNLWGLPGDFMLQMGKKLLFGFKIGGVQISLIAIAFGILVFFVSLTIVKL
;
A
#
# COMPACT_ATOMS: atom_id res chain seq x y z
N LEU A 1 3.15 16.56 17.68
CA LEU A 1 3.83 15.23 17.64
C LEU A 1 4.78 15.07 16.45
N ILE A 2 4.34 15.29 15.17
CA ILE A 2 5.23 15.15 14.00
C ILE A 2 6.35 16.22 14.01
N PRO A 3 6.06 17.52 14.23
CA PRO A 3 7.13 18.52 14.32
C PRO A 3 8.12 18.25 15.44
N ASP A 4 7.65 17.83 16.61
CA ASP A 4 8.50 17.52 17.76
C ASP A 4 9.38 16.30 17.50
N ALA A 5 8.82 15.28 16.85
CA ALA A 5 9.56 14.09 16.43
C ALA A 5 10.63 14.41 15.38
N PHE A 6 10.34 15.31 14.44
CA PHE A 6 11.29 15.78 13.45
C PHE A 6 12.44 16.54 14.10
N VAL A 7 12.14 17.47 14.99
CA VAL A 7 13.16 18.22 15.76
C VAL A 7 14.01 17.27 16.59
N GLY A 8 13.39 16.31 17.28
CA GLY A 8 14.09 15.29 18.05
C GLY A 8 15.04 14.43 17.19
N ALA A 9 14.56 13.96 16.03
CA ALA A 9 15.38 13.20 15.07
C ALA A 9 16.56 14.01 14.53
N CYS A 10 16.34 15.27 14.17
CA CYS A 10 17.41 16.19 13.73
C CYS A 10 18.44 16.43 14.83
N MET A 11 18.01 16.62 16.07
CA MET A 11 18.91 16.75 17.21
C MET A 11 19.75 15.48 17.44
N ILE A 12 19.13 14.30 17.44
CA ILE A 12 19.85 13.03 17.59
C ILE A 12 20.83 12.83 16.45
N TRP A 13 20.45 13.14 15.21
CA TRP A 13 21.33 13.06 14.05
C TRP A 13 22.52 14.01 14.18
N MET A 14 22.28 15.25 14.60
CA MET A 14 23.34 16.26 14.80
C MET A 14 24.30 15.86 15.90
N VAL A 15 23.80 15.38 17.04
CA VAL A 15 24.62 14.90 18.16
C VAL A 15 25.44 13.69 17.73
N SER A 16 24.84 12.72 17.04
CA SER A 16 25.53 11.51 16.60
C SER A 16 26.69 11.83 15.65
N THR A 17 26.48 12.72 14.66
CA THR A 17 27.48 13.04 13.64
C THR A 17 28.55 14.02 14.14
N LYS A 18 28.19 15.01 14.97
CA LYS A 18 29.11 16.07 15.41
C LYS A 18 29.92 15.71 16.66
N ILE A 19 29.30 14.96 17.59
CA ILE A 19 29.95 14.62 18.88
C ILE A 19 30.63 13.26 18.82
N PHE A 20 29.96 12.25 18.26
CA PHE A 20 30.44 10.87 18.27
C PHE A 20 31.08 10.41 16.95
N GLY A 21 30.88 11.17 15.84
CA GLY A 21 31.48 10.87 14.54
C GLY A 21 31.20 9.42 14.08
N ASP A 22 32.23 8.76 13.58
CA ASP A 22 32.16 7.37 13.08
C ASP A 22 32.28 6.30 14.19
N SER A 23 32.15 6.67 15.47
CA SER A 23 32.17 5.72 16.57
C SER A 23 30.95 4.79 16.54
N LEU A 24 31.08 3.59 17.12
CA LEU A 24 29.95 2.67 17.28
C LEU A 24 28.76 3.34 17.97
N LEU A 25 29.01 4.16 19.00
CA LEU A 25 27.98 4.90 19.72
C LEU A 25 27.25 5.91 18.81
N GLY A 26 28.00 6.62 17.96
CA GLY A 26 27.43 7.54 16.97
C GLY A 26 26.47 6.84 16.00
N HIS A 27 26.85 5.68 15.48
CA HIS A 27 26.01 4.88 14.61
C HIS A 27 24.76 4.36 15.33
N VAL A 28 24.90 3.86 16.56
CA VAL A 28 23.76 3.39 17.39
C VAL A 28 22.77 4.52 17.63
N LEU A 29 23.24 5.69 18.02
CA LEU A 29 22.37 6.85 18.24
C LEU A 29 21.66 7.30 16.95
N MET A 30 22.39 7.35 15.84
CA MET A 30 21.82 7.74 14.53
C MET A 30 20.70 6.78 14.12
N ILE A 31 20.93 5.47 14.20
CA ILE A 31 19.94 4.45 13.82
C ILE A 31 18.76 4.47 14.78
N THR A 32 18.98 4.62 16.07
CA THR A 32 17.90 4.71 17.07
C THR A 32 17.04 5.94 16.82
N GLY A 33 17.66 7.10 16.55
CA GLY A 33 16.95 8.33 16.21
C GLY A 33 16.12 8.20 14.93
N PHE A 34 16.72 7.65 13.88
CA PHE A 34 16.02 7.43 12.61
C PHE A 34 14.87 6.42 12.74
N SER A 35 15.09 5.30 13.42
CA SER A 35 14.06 4.28 13.67
C SER A 35 12.91 4.83 14.51
N SER A 36 13.21 5.64 15.53
CA SER A 36 12.20 6.29 16.37
C SER A 36 11.37 7.30 15.57
N PHE A 37 12.01 8.08 14.69
CA PHE A 37 11.33 9.02 13.81
C PHE A 37 10.37 8.32 12.85
N LEU A 38 10.82 7.26 12.18
CA LEU A 38 9.97 6.44 11.32
C LEU A 38 8.80 5.82 12.10
N ALA A 39 9.07 5.26 13.28
CA ALA A 39 8.03 4.68 14.13
C ALA A 39 6.94 5.69 14.52
N ILE A 40 7.30 6.95 14.79
CA ILE A 40 6.33 8.01 15.10
C ILE A 40 5.50 8.36 13.86
N ILE A 41 6.11 8.43 12.68
CA ILE A 41 5.38 8.67 11.43
C ILE A 41 4.39 7.53 11.17
N GLU A 42 4.85 6.29 11.22
CA GLU A 42 4.01 5.10 10.98
C GLU A 42 2.86 5.02 11.99
N ALA A 43 3.13 5.26 13.28
CA ALA A 43 2.11 5.30 14.33
C ALA A 43 1.09 6.42 14.10
N THR A 44 1.54 7.59 13.61
CA THR A 44 0.65 8.71 13.31
C THR A 44 -0.23 8.40 12.10
N ILE A 45 0.33 7.85 11.03
CA ILE A 45 -0.42 7.41 9.86
C ILE A 45 -1.47 6.37 10.28
N SER A 46 -1.09 5.37 11.06
CA SER A 46 -2.01 4.35 11.56
C SER A 46 -3.16 4.95 12.37
N ARG A 47 -2.87 5.89 13.28
CA ARG A 47 -3.91 6.58 14.08
C ARG A 47 -4.86 7.42 13.22
N VAL A 48 -4.36 8.07 12.18
CA VAL A 48 -5.20 8.86 11.25
C VAL A 48 -6.05 7.93 10.39
N THR A 49 -5.46 6.87 9.86
CA THR A 49 -6.15 5.91 8.99
C THR A 49 -7.30 5.21 9.69
N PHE A 50 -7.06 4.71 10.89
CA PHE A 50 -8.06 3.95 11.65
C PHE A 50 -8.91 4.82 12.59
N ALA A 51 -8.48 6.03 12.92
CA ALA A 51 -9.16 7.03 13.76
C ALA A 51 -10.03 6.38 14.87
N PRO A 52 -9.43 5.63 15.83
CA PRO A 52 -10.18 4.79 16.77
C PRO A 52 -11.16 5.60 17.65
N ASN A 53 -10.83 6.88 17.94
CA ASN A 53 -11.64 7.77 18.77
C ASN A 53 -12.61 8.65 17.97
N TYR A 54 -12.50 8.70 16.63
CA TYR A 54 -13.28 9.61 15.78
C TYR A 54 -13.83 8.84 14.57
N PRO A 55 -14.96 8.13 14.71
CA PRO A 55 -15.54 7.31 13.65
C PRO A 55 -15.79 8.04 12.33
N GLN A 56 -16.18 9.33 12.42
CA GLN A 56 -16.47 10.18 11.24
C GLN A 56 -15.23 10.57 10.42
N TRP A 57 -14.02 10.37 10.96
CA TRP A 57 -12.76 10.73 10.30
C TRP A 57 -12.01 9.50 9.77
N ARG A 58 -12.59 8.30 9.92
CA ARG A 58 -11.98 7.07 9.45
C ARG A 58 -11.92 7.02 7.94
N LEU A 59 -10.78 6.57 7.43
CA LEU A 59 -10.64 6.29 6.02
C LEU A 59 -11.46 5.07 5.60
N PHE A 60 -11.55 4.07 6.47
CA PHE A 60 -12.31 2.85 6.27
C PHE A 60 -13.46 2.78 7.27
N ASN A 61 -14.65 2.37 6.80
CA ASN A 61 -15.83 2.21 7.66
C ASN A 61 -15.73 0.89 8.46
N ILE A 62 -14.91 0.88 9.51
CA ILE A 62 -14.61 -0.28 10.36
C ILE A 62 -15.27 -0.11 11.72
N PRO A 63 -15.80 -1.18 12.38
CA PRO A 63 -16.31 -1.13 13.75
C PRO A 63 -15.28 -0.58 14.76
N ASN A 64 -15.75 0.09 15.81
CA ASN A 64 -14.88 0.79 16.78
C ASN A 64 -13.89 -0.15 17.48
N ASP A 65 -14.34 -1.33 17.89
CA ASP A 65 -13.54 -2.35 18.55
C ASP A 65 -12.41 -2.88 17.64
N LYS A 66 -12.72 -3.07 16.37
CA LYS A 66 -11.74 -3.52 15.36
C LYS A 66 -10.71 -2.42 15.04
N ALA A 67 -11.15 -1.17 14.87
CA ALA A 67 -10.24 -0.04 14.65
C ALA A 67 -9.24 0.13 15.79
N LEU A 68 -9.70 -0.03 17.05
CA LEU A 68 -8.82 0.00 18.21
C LEU A 68 -7.84 -1.17 18.23
N ARG A 69 -8.31 -2.37 17.88
CA ARG A 69 -7.47 -3.57 17.80
C ARG A 69 -6.41 -3.44 16.72
N PHE A 70 -6.77 -2.98 15.52
CA PHE A 70 -5.82 -2.68 14.45
C PHE A 70 -4.73 -1.71 14.90
N THR A 71 -5.13 -0.56 15.42
CA THR A 71 -4.19 0.48 15.87
C THR A 71 -3.21 -0.07 16.93
N ARG A 72 -3.70 -0.88 17.86
CA ARG A 72 -2.87 -1.48 18.91
C ARG A 72 -1.86 -2.49 18.34
N VAL A 73 -2.30 -3.39 17.47
CA VAL A 73 -1.41 -4.42 16.88
C VAL A 73 -0.37 -3.78 15.97
N ILE A 74 -0.76 -2.80 15.15
CA ILE A 74 0.19 -2.06 14.31
C ILE A 74 1.20 -1.31 15.17
N PHE A 75 0.78 -0.69 16.26
CA PHE A 75 1.70 0.00 17.17
C PHE A 75 2.72 -0.96 17.81
N MET A 76 2.27 -2.15 18.27
CA MET A 76 3.17 -3.19 18.76
C MET A 76 4.15 -3.65 17.68
N PHE A 77 3.66 -3.87 16.45
CA PHE A 77 4.49 -4.23 15.31
C PHE A 77 5.58 -3.19 15.03
N ILE A 78 5.23 -1.90 15.01
CA ILE A 78 6.17 -0.80 14.77
C ILE A 78 7.29 -0.81 15.81
N ILE A 79 6.95 -0.94 17.11
CA ILE A 79 7.94 -0.99 18.19
C ILE A 79 8.86 -2.21 18.03
N CYS A 80 8.29 -3.40 17.84
CA CYS A 80 9.09 -4.62 17.69
C CYS A 80 9.98 -4.57 16.43
N ASN A 81 9.48 -4.01 15.35
CA ASN A 81 10.26 -3.83 14.13
C ASN A 81 11.42 -2.83 14.31
N ALA A 82 11.20 -1.72 15.01
CA ALA A 82 12.25 -0.75 15.32
C ALA A 82 13.35 -1.38 16.20
N ILE A 83 12.98 -2.13 17.24
CA ILE A 83 13.94 -2.83 18.10
C ILE A 83 14.75 -3.85 17.28
N ALA A 84 14.08 -4.67 16.47
CA ALA A 84 14.74 -5.68 15.66
C ALA A 84 15.71 -5.06 14.64
N LEU A 85 15.35 -3.93 14.03
CA LEU A 85 16.23 -3.19 13.12
C LEU A 85 17.49 -2.70 13.84
N ILE A 86 17.34 -2.08 15.01
CA ILE A 86 18.44 -1.58 15.80
C ILE A 86 19.40 -2.73 16.14
N GLN A 87 18.89 -3.87 16.62
CA GLN A 87 19.72 -5.03 16.97
C GLN A 87 20.56 -5.54 15.81
N VAL A 88 19.94 -5.72 14.63
CA VAL A 88 20.66 -6.22 13.43
C VAL A 88 21.75 -5.24 13.00
N VAL A 89 21.44 -3.94 12.95
CA VAL A 89 22.41 -2.95 12.48
C VAL A 89 23.53 -2.74 13.50
N VAL A 90 23.23 -2.78 14.79
CA VAL A 90 24.26 -2.74 15.85
C VAL A 90 25.20 -3.93 15.72
N ALA A 91 24.68 -5.14 15.52
CA ALA A 91 25.49 -6.35 15.35
C ALA A 91 26.40 -6.26 14.12
N GLN A 92 25.90 -5.73 13.00
CA GLN A 92 26.69 -5.50 11.78
C GLN A 92 27.82 -4.49 12.02
N LYS A 93 27.54 -3.37 12.68
CA LYS A 93 28.51 -2.31 12.94
C LYS A 93 29.53 -2.68 14.03
N ALA A 94 29.14 -3.51 14.98
CA ALA A 94 30.03 -4.04 16.00
C ALA A 94 30.91 -5.20 15.49
N ASN A 95 30.83 -5.54 14.19
CA ASN A 95 31.57 -6.63 13.57
C ASN A 95 31.36 -7.99 14.25
N TYR A 96 30.13 -8.27 14.71
CA TYR A 96 29.80 -9.60 15.17
C TYR A 96 29.94 -10.63 14.04
N SER A 97 30.08 -11.91 14.40
CA SER A 97 30.18 -12.98 13.40
C SER A 97 28.97 -12.98 12.46
N ILE A 98 29.21 -13.39 11.22
CA ILE A 98 28.15 -13.49 10.19
C ILE A 98 26.99 -14.35 10.72
N ASP A 99 27.27 -15.43 11.41
CA ASP A 99 26.26 -16.32 11.97
C ASP A 99 25.39 -15.61 13.02
N THR A 100 25.97 -14.74 13.86
CA THR A 100 25.21 -13.93 14.82
C THR A 100 24.28 -12.96 14.10
N VAL A 101 24.76 -12.28 13.06
CA VAL A 101 23.95 -11.34 12.28
C VAL A 101 22.81 -12.07 11.57
N HIS A 102 23.09 -13.24 10.99
CA HIS A 102 22.06 -14.09 10.35
C HIS A 102 21.01 -14.55 11.38
N PHE A 103 21.42 -14.98 12.56
CA PHE A 103 20.50 -15.38 13.62
C PHE A 103 19.59 -14.24 14.08
N LEU A 104 20.13 -13.04 14.28
CA LEU A 104 19.33 -11.85 14.63
C LEU A 104 18.38 -11.45 13.50
N THR A 105 18.81 -11.57 12.25
CA THR A 105 17.96 -11.32 11.08
C THR A 105 16.83 -12.33 10.99
N MET A 106 17.10 -13.60 11.28
CA MET A 106 16.10 -14.66 11.35
C MET A 106 15.03 -14.36 12.41
N ILE A 107 15.43 -13.97 13.63
CA ILE A 107 14.50 -13.55 14.68
C ILE A 107 13.66 -12.36 14.23
N SER A 108 14.29 -11.34 13.61
CA SER A 108 13.60 -10.17 13.07
C SER A 108 12.54 -10.57 12.03
N CYS A 109 12.87 -11.49 11.14
CA CYS A 109 11.94 -12.02 10.13
C CYS A 109 10.77 -12.77 10.77
N ALA A 110 11.03 -13.60 11.79
CA ALA A 110 10.00 -14.33 12.53
C ALA A 110 9.01 -13.38 13.22
N VAL A 111 9.51 -12.35 13.88
CA VAL A 111 8.67 -11.32 14.53
C VAL A 111 7.81 -10.58 13.50
N LYS A 112 8.39 -10.15 12.39
CA LYS A 112 7.65 -9.48 11.30
C LYS A 112 6.56 -10.39 10.73
N ALA A 113 6.88 -11.64 10.42
CA ALA A 113 5.91 -12.59 9.89
C ALA A 113 4.75 -12.83 10.86
N PHE A 114 5.03 -13.00 12.16
CA PHE A 114 4.01 -13.17 13.19
C PHE A 114 3.02 -12.01 13.23
N PHE A 115 3.51 -10.78 13.29
CA PHE A 115 2.64 -9.60 13.33
C PHE A 115 1.86 -9.41 12.03
N LEU A 116 2.46 -9.67 10.87
CA LEU A 116 1.78 -9.58 9.58
C LEU A 116 0.64 -10.61 9.47
N ILE A 117 0.86 -11.85 9.87
CA ILE A 117 -0.19 -12.87 9.95
C ILE A 117 -1.33 -12.38 10.85
N TRP A 118 -0.99 -11.81 12.00
CA TRP A 118 -2.00 -11.30 12.94
C TRP A 118 -2.79 -10.13 12.36
N ILE A 119 -2.14 -9.17 11.70
CA ILE A 119 -2.79 -8.03 11.03
C ILE A 119 -3.73 -8.53 9.91
N ILE A 120 -3.24 -9.45 9.06
CA ILE A 120 -4.05 -10.04 7.98
C ILE A 120 -5.27 -10.76 8.55
N LYS A 121 -5.10 -11.55 9.61
CA LYS A 121 -6.23 -12.22 10.28
C LYS A 121 -7.28 -11.23 10.75
N ILE A 122 -6.88 -10.15 11.44
CA ILE A 122 -7.82 -9.12 11.90
C ILE A 122 -8.52 -8.46 10.70
N ALA A 123 -7.78 -8.21 9.61
CA ALA A 123 -8.35 -7.60 8.40
C ALA A 123 -9.43 -8.48 7.77
N VAL A 124 -9.16 -9.77 7.65
CA VAL A 124 -10.11 -10.74 7.07
C VAL A 124 -11.32 -10.93 7.98
N ASP A 125 -11.11 -11.08 9.29
CA ASP A 125 -12.22 -11.21 10.26
C ASP A 125 -13.11 -9.94 10.22
N THR A 126 -12.51 -8.76 10.10
CA THR A 126 -13.25 -7.50 9.96
C THR A 126 -14.02 -7.43 8.65
N TYR A 127 -13.39 -7.83 7.54
CA TYR A 127 -14.03 -7.86 6.22
C TYR A 127 -15.24 -8.81 6.20
N ARG A 128 -15.13 -10.01 6.76
CA ARG A 128 -16.23 -10.98 6.88
C ARG A 128 -17.39 -10.41 7.67
N GLU A 129 -17.10 -9.82 8.83
CA GLU A 129 -18.12 -9.23 9.69
C GLU A 129 -18.87 -8.06 9.03
N MET A 130 -18.13 -7.21 8.29
CA MET A 130 -18.74 -6.09 7.55
C MET A 130 -19.67 -6.52 6.43
N ASN A 131 -19.38 -7.66 5.81
CA ASN A 131 -20.21 -8.24 4.74
C ASN A 131 -21.29 -9.21 5.25
N GLY A 132 -21.48 -9.31 6.57
CA GLY A 132 -22.52 -10.18 7.16
C GLY A 132 -22.26 -11.67 6.98
N ILE A 133 -21.01 -12.05 6.69
CA ILE A 133 -20.62 -13.42 6.40
C ILE A 133 -20.37 -14.14 7.72
N THR A 134 -21.40 -14.75 8.27
CA THR A 134 -21.28 -15.71 9.35
C THR A 134 -21.02 -17.11 8.78
N THR A 135 -20.30 -17.91 9.54
CA THR A 135 -19.97 -19.31 9.16
C THR A 135 -21.19 -20.19 8.87
N GLU A 136 -22.37 -19.77 9.34
CA GLU A 136 -23.64 -20.46 9.10
C GLU A 136 -24.24 -20.21 7.70
N ASN A 137 -23.92 -19.07 7.05
CA ASN A 137 -24.49 -18.70 5.75
C ASN A 137 -23.66 -19.19 4.54
N ILE A 138 -22.58 -19.92 4.77
CA ILE A 138 -21.66 -20.37 3.70
C ILE A 138 -22.27 -21.52 2.88
N GLU A 139 -23.26 -22.24 3.43
CA GLU A 139 -23.82 -23.42 2.77
C GLU A 139 -25.00 -23.14 1.82
N GLU A 140 -25.60 -21.92 1.84
CA GLU A 140 -26.86 -21.68 1.12
C GLU A 140 -26.77 -20.82 -0.17
N ASN A 141 -25.68 -20.08 -0.45
CA ASN A 141 -25.67 -19.15 -1.60
C ASN A 141 -24.43 -19.31 -2.48
N GLU A 142 -24.54 -20.03 -3.59
CA GLU A 142 -23.44 -20.20 -4.57
C GLU A 142 -23.07 -18.93 -5.35
N GLU A 143 -23.96 -17.94 -5.52
CA GLU A 143 -23.69 -16.71 -6.28
C GLU A 143 -22.97 -15.61 -5.47
N GLU A 144 -23.03 -15.63 -4.15
CA GLU A 144 -22.31 -14.70 -3.27
C GLU A 144 -20.86 -15.11 -3.00
N ASN A 145 -20.47 -16.29 -3.51
CA ASN A 145 -19.19 -16.94 -3.28
C ASN A 145 -17.99 -16.25 -3.97
N ASP A 146 -18.17 -15.51 -5.05
CA ASP A 146 -17.04 -14.95 -5.82
C ASP A 146 -16.28 -13.83 -5.10
N SER A 147 -16.97 -12.98 -4.33
CA SER A 147 -16.31 -11.94 -3.53
C SER A 147 -15.68 -12.49 -2.24
N LEU A 148 -16.31 -13.53 -1.67
CA LEU A 148 -15.80 -14.28 -0.52
C LEU A 148 -14.53 -15.04 -0.87
N ASP A 149 -14.55 -15.68 -2.03
CA ASP A 149 -13.45 -16.46 -2.56
C ASP A 149 -12.22 -15.58 -2.83
N SER A 150 -12.39 -14.34 -3.30
CA SER A 150 -11.30 -13.41 -3.53
C SER A 150 -10.59 -12.97 -2.23
N GLY A 151 -11.32 -12.61 -1.18
CA GLY A 151 -10.75 -12.25 0.12
C GLY A 151 -10.03 -13.42 0.80
N PHE A 152 -10.62 -14.62 0.72
CA PHE A 152 -10.00 -15.82 1.22
C PHE A 152 -8.73 -16.20 0.43
N LYS A 153 -8.76 -16.11 -0.90
CA LYS A 153 -7.60 -16.34 -1.77
C LYS A 153 -6.45 -15.37 -1.44
N ILE A 154 -6.74 -14.09 -1.25
CA ILE A 154 -5.72 -13.10 -0.86
C ILE A 154 -5.10 -13.44 0.50
N MET A 155 -5.93 -13.85 1.49
CA MET A 155 -5.43 -14.26 2.80
C MET A 155 -4.54 -15.50 2.69
N VAL A 156 -4.95 -16.52 1.97
CA VAL A 156 -4.18 -17.76 1.78
C VAL A 156 -2.86 -17.45 1.06
N ALA A 157 -2.92 -16.66 -0.02
CA ALA A 157 -1.72 -16.24 -0.76
C ALA A 157 -0.75 -15.44 0.10
N SER A 158 -1.24 -14.49 0.90
CA SER A 158 -0.42 -13.70 1.82
C SER A 158 0.22 -14.56 2.91
N ASN A 159 -0.54 -15.47 3.53
CA ASN A 159 -0.02 -16.38 4.54
C ASN A 159 1.00 -17.38 3.95
N LEU A 160 0.77 -17.87 2.74
CA LEU A 160 1.72 -18.72 2.03
C LEU A 160 3.03 -17.97 1.75
N LEU A 161 2.95 -16.72 1.30
CA LEU A 161 4.12 -15.88 1.07
C LEU A 161 4.91 -15.63 2.37
N LEU A 162 4.21 -15.38 3.48
CA LEU A 162 4.82 -15.21 4.80
C LEU A 162 5.49 -16.48 5.32
N ALA A 163 4.82 -17.64 5.15
CA ALA A 163 5.38 -18.93 5.51
C ALA A 163 6.62 -19.26 4.66
N THR A 164 6.58 -18.95 3.36
CA THR A 164 7.73 -19.12 2.46
C THR A 164 8.90 -18.23 2.89
N ALA A 165 8.65 -16.95 3.19
CA ALA A 165 9.68 -16.03 3.67
C ALA A 165 10.30 -16.52 4.98
N PHE A 166 9.48 -17.01 5.92
CA PHE A 166 9.96 -17.59 7.16
C PHE A 166 10.78 -18.86 6.93
N GLY A 167 10.29 -19.78 6.08
CA GLY A 167 11.01 -21.00 5.71
C GLY A 167 12.36 -20.72 5.06
N LEU A 168 12.45 -19.75 4.16
CA LEU A 168 13.71 -19.31 3.55
C LEU A 168 14.72 -18.81 4.59
N SER A 169 14.23 -18.09 5.62
CA SER A 169 15.10 -17.65 6.72
C SER A 169 15.70 -18.84 7.50
N LEU A 170 14.92 -19.89 7.75
CA LEU A 170 15.37 -21.10 8.44
C LEU A 170 16.38 -21.93 7.63
N ILE A 171 16.22 -21.96 6.30
CA ILE A 171 17.09 -22.71 5.38
C ILE A 171 18.45 -22.02 5.18
N GLY A 172 18.61 -20.77 5.67
CA GLY A 172 19.88 -20.04 5.59
C GLY A 172 19.89 -18.94 4.50
N TYR A 173 18.72 -18.51 4.03
CA TYR A 173 18.56 -17.37 3.11
C TYR A 173 17.90 -16.16 3.78
N PRO A 174 18.49 -15.60 4.89
CA PRO A 174 17.86 -14.51 5.64
C PRO A 174 17.71 -13.23 4.82
N GLU A 175 18.61 -12.96 3.90
CA GLU A 175 18.55 -11.78 3.03
C GLU A 175 17.34 -11.81 2.09
N LEU A 176 17.06 -12.97 1.48
CA LEU A 176 15.89 -13.16 0.61
C LEU A 176 14.60 -13.07 1.42
N SER A 177 14.56 -13.68 2.59
CA SER A 177 13.44 -13.58 3.53
C SER A 177 13.18 -12.11 3.92
N SER A 178 14.24 -11.39 4.30
CA SER A 178 14.17 -9.97 4.65
C SER A 178 13.67 -9.11 3.46
N PHE A 179 14.13 -9.38 2.25
CA PHE A 179 13.68 -8.73 1.02
C PHE A 179 12.18 -8.92 0.81
N ILE A 180 11.69 -10.16 0.89
CA ILE A 180 10.26 -10.47 0.70
C ILE A 180 9.42 -9.77 1.76
N LEU A 181 9.77 -9.89 3.04
CA LEU A 181 9.01 -9.28 4.15
C LEU A 181 9.02 -7.76 4.07
N ARG A 182 10.16 -7.14 3.77
CA ARG A 182 10.27 -5.69 3.58
C ARG A 182 9.37 -5.21 2.45
N ASN A 183 9.43 -5.85 1.29
CA ASN A 183 8.63 -5.45 0.13
C ASN A 183 7.13 -5.69 0.37
N LEU A 184 6.76 -6.72 1.10
CA LEU A 184 5.37 -6.97 1.48
C LEU A 184 4.85 -5.87 2.40
N ILE A 185 5.61 -5.49 3.44
CA ILE A 185 5.25 -4.39 4.35
C ILE A 185 5.11 -3.07 3.57
N LEU A 186 6.11 -2.75 2.74
CA LEU A 186 6.08 -1.54 1.91
C LEU A 186 4.91 -1.54 0.94
N SER A 187 4.56 -2.70 0.35
CA SER A 187 3.39 -2.83 -0.52
C SER A 187 2.09 -2.51 0.22
N MET A 188 1.94 -2.96 1.47
CA MET A 188 0.79 -2.63 2.32
C MET A 188 0.72 -1.14 2.65
N VAL A 189 1.86 -0.52 2.98
CA VAL A 189 1.94 0.93 3.25
C VAL A 189 1.60 1.73 2.00
N ILE A 190 2.18 1.39 0.86
CA ILE A 190 1.92 2.05 -0.42
C ILE A 190 0.45 1.91 -0.81
N PHE A 191 -0.16 0.72 -0.58
CA PHE A 191 -1.58 0.52 -0.81
C PHE A 191 -2.45 1.46 0.05
N GLY A 192 -2.14 1.58 1.34
CA GLY A 192 -2.86 2.50 2.23
C GLY A 192 -2.73 3.96 1.80
N ILE A 193 -1.52 4.40 1.45
CA ILE A 193 -1.26 5.76 0.95
C ILE A 193 -1.98 5.98 -0.39
N PHE A 194 -1.94 5.00 -1.29
CA PHE A 194 -2.60 5.05 -2.58
C PHE A 194 -4.12 5.23 -2.44
N GLU A 195 -4.78 4.43 -1.60
CA GLU A 195 -6.22 4.54 -1.37
C GLU A 195 -6.60 5.90 -0.79
N LEU A 196 -5.82 6.41 0.17
CA LEU A 196 -6.01 7.74 0.72
C LEU A 196 -5.87 8.82 -0.37
N PHE A 197 -4.82 8.72 -1.17
CA PHE A 197 -4.58 9.66 -2.25
C PHE A 197 -5.66 9.58 -3.35
N ARG A 198 -6.10 8.37 -3.69
CA ARG A 198 -7.15 8.13 -4.67
C ARG A 198 -8.46 8.79 -4.26
N HIS A 199 -8.89 8.61 -3.02
CA HIS A 199 -10.09 9.25 -2.50
C HIS A 199 -9.98 10.78 -2.49
N ALA A 200 -8.87 11.31 -1.94
CA ALA A 200 -8.64 12.75 -1.88
C ALA A 200 -8.58 13.37 -3.28
N PHE A 201 -7.90 12.73 -4.23
CA PHE A 201 -7.74 13.23 -5.58
C PHE A 201 -9.06 13.26 -6.36
N ILE A 202 -9.85 12.20 -6.26
CA ILE A 202 -11.18 12.14 -6.88
C ILE A 202 -12.09 13.23 -6.28
N ASP A 203 -12.09 13.43 -4.98
CA ASP A 203 -12.90 14.47 -4.31
C ASP A 203 -12.48 15.89 -4.70
N ILE A 204 -11.17 16.15 -4.80
CA ILE A 204 -10.65 17.44 -5.27
C ILE A 204 -11.11 17.71 -6.69
N ILE A 205 -10.97 16.75 -7.60
CA ILE A 205 -11.38 16.91 -9.00
C ILE A 205 -12.89 17.12 -9.10
N LYS A 206 -13.70 16.35 -8.37
CA LYS A 206 -15.14 16.54 -8.31
C LYS A 206 -15.48 17.97 -7.90
N ARG A 207 -14.87 18.48 -6.83
CA ARG A 207 -15.07 19.84 -6.33
C ARG A 207 -14.65 20.90 -7.36
N LEU A 208 -13.50 20.73 -8.02
CA LEU A 208 -12.99 21.65 -9.02
C LEU A 208 -13.92 21.69 -10.26
N VAL A 209 -14.38 20.52 -10.73
CA VAL A 209 -15.29 20.45 -11.87
C VAL A 209 -16.63 21.07 -11.53
N LEU A 210 -17.21 20.75 -10.38
CA LEU A 210 -18.49 21.31 -9.93
C LEU A 210 -18.43 22.82 -9.65
N ALA A 211 -17.28 23.33 -9.18
CA ALA A 211 -17.09 24.76 -8.93
C ALA A 211 -16.76 25.56 -10.19
N SER A 212 -16.49 24.90 -11.32
CA SER A 212 -16.05 25.57 -12.56
C SER A 212 -17.14 26.51 -13.13
N PRO A 213 -16.76 27.69 -13.67
CA PRO A 213 -17.71 28.64 -14.28
C PRO A 213 -18.52 28.02 -15.44
N TRP A 214 -17.94 27.07 -16.14
CA TRP A 214 -18.56 26.34 -17.25
C TRP A 214 -19.78 25.53 -16.79
N MET A 215 -19.72 24.95 -15.60
CA MET A 215 -20.84 24.22 -14.99
C MET A 215 -22.00 25.12 -14.61
N LYS A 216 -21.72 26.36 -14.18
CA LYS A 216 -22.75 27.35 -13.88
C LYS A 216 -23.49 27.86 -15.12
N SER A 217 -22.82 27.87 -16.27
CA SER A 217 -23.39 28.28 -17.56
C SER A 217 -24.36 27.23 -18.16
N ILE A 218 -24.11 25.97 -17.89
CA ILE A 218 -24.97 24.85 -18.29
C ILE A 218 -25.91 24.61 -17.12
N LYS A 219 -27.22 24.90 -17.23
CA LYS A 219 -28.23 24.59 -16.18
C LYS A 219 -28.18 23.11 -15.81
N VAL A 220 -27.23 22.75 -14.92
CA VAL A 220 -26.91 21.36 -14.60
C VAL A 220 -27.97 20.83 -13.65
N THR A 221 -28.81 19.96 -14.14
CA THR A 221 -29.76 19.20 -13.33
C THR A 221 -28.96 18.17 -12.50
N LYS A 222 -29.41 17.85 -11.27
CA LYS A 222 -28.77 16.84 -10.38
C LYS A 222 -28.41 15.52 -11.12
N ARG A 223 -29.22 15.11 -12.09
CA ARG A 223 -29.00 13.92 -12.93
C ARG A 223 -27.75 14.03 -13.82
N ASN A 224 -27.42 15.24 -14.27
CA ASN A 224 -26.23 15.46 -15.13
C ASN A 224 -24.94 15.52 -14.31
N VAL A 225 -25.01 16.00 -13.06
CA VAL A 225 -23.87 15.97 -12.12
C VAL A 225 -23.40 14.53 -11.88
N SER A 226 -24.33 13.62 -11.60
CA SER A 226 -24.01 12.20 -11.37
C SER A 226 -23.36 11.53 -12.59
N LYS A 227 -23.80 11.89 -13.81
CA LYS A 227 -23.17 11.37 -15.04
C LYS A 227 -21.74 11.87 -15.21
N ILE A 228 -21.50 13.15 -14.94
CA ILE A 228 -20.16 13.74 -15.05
C ILE A 228 -19.25 13.12 -13.99
N GLU A 229 -19.75 12.95 -12.79
CA GLU A 229 -19.04 12.28 -11.69
C GLU A 229 -18.64 10.85 -12.06
N PHE A 230 -19.57 10.10 -12.66
CA PHE A 230 -19.31 8.76 -13.18
C PHE A 230 -18.19 8.75 -14.24
N TRP A 231 -18.25 9.65 -15.23
CA TRP A 231 -17.23 9.72 -16.27
C TRP A 231 -15.86 10.11 -15.72
N ILE A 232 -15.78 11.10 -14.83
CA ILE A 232 -14.53 11.52 -14.18
C ILE A 232 -13.90 10.34 -13.45
N THR A 233 -14.69 9.66 -12.62
CA THR A 233 -14.21 8.53 -11.84
C THR A 233 -13.80 7.36 -12.73
N SER A 234 -14.55 7.09 -13.79
CA SER A 234 -14.29 6.01 -14.74
C SER A 234 -13.00 6.20 -15.54
N PHE A 235 -12.60 7.44 -15.83
CA PHE A 235 -11.34 7.71 -16.53
C PHE A 235 -10.14 7.82 -15.59
N ILE A 236 -10.31 8.44 -14.44
CA ILE A 236 -9.19 8.70 -13.51
C ILE A 236 -8.79 7.44 -12.77
N ASN A 237 -9.76 6.65 -12.34
CA ASN A 237 -9.49 5.46 -11.53
C ASN A 237 -8.55 4.44 -12.21
N PRO A 238 -8.72 4.08 -13.50
CA PRO A 238 -7.76 3.19 -14.17
C PRO A 238 -6.34 3.74 -14.25
N ILE A 239 -6.19 5.06 -14.45
CA ILE A 239 -4.87 5.71 -14.51
C ILE A 239 -4.18 5.62 -13.14
N LEU A 240 -4.92 5.90 -12.06
CA LEU A 240 -4.40 5.79 -10.72
C LEU A 240 -4.01 4.35 -10.38
N VAL A 241 -4.87 3.38 -10.70
CA VAL A 241 -4.59 1.95 -10.48
C VAL A 241 -3.36 1.51 -11.27
N LEU A 242 -3.22 1.94 -12.52
CA LEU A 242 -2.05 1.64 -13.34
C LEU A 242 -0.77 2.20 -12.71
N THR A 243 -0.81 3.45 -12.25
CA THR A 243 0.31 4.08 -11.53
C THR A 243 0.69 3.30 -10.28
N PHE A 244 -0.31 2.83 -9.52
CA PHE A 244 -0.09 2.00 -8.35
C PHE A 244 0.58 0.67 -8.70
N ILE A 245 0.11 -0.03 -9.73
CA ILE A 245 0.71 -1.28 -10.20
C ILE A 245 2.18 -1.05 -10.62
N PHE A 246 2.46 0.02 -11.35
CA PHE A 246 3.85 0.37 -11.74
C PHE A 246 4.73 0.64 -10.51
N THR A 247 4.21 1.31 -9.50
CA THR A 247 4.95 1.57 -8.26
C THR A 247 5.25 0.27 -7.52
N LEU A 248 4.28 -0.65 -7.43
CA LEU A 248 4.48 -1.97 -6.83
C LEU A 248 5.54 -2.79 -7.59
N LEU A 249 5.44 -2.85 -8.92
CA LEU A 249 6.39 -3.60 -9.74
C LEU A 249 7.83 -3.07 -9.58
N ASN A 250 7.99 -1.74 -9.50
CA ASN A 250 9.28 -1.11 -9.21
C ASN A 250 9.81 -1.51 -7.83
N LEU A 251 8.96 -1.49 -6.81
CA LEU A 251 9.31 -1.91 -5.46
C LEU A 251 9.83 -3.36 -5.43
N TRP A 252 9.23 -4.25 -6.22
CA TRP A 252 9.62 -5.65 -6.33
C TRP A 252 10.83 -5.89 -7.23
N GLY A 253 11.48 -4.82 -7.69
CA GLY A 253 12.77 -4.87 -8.38
C GLY A 253 12.69 -4.97 -9.90
N LEU A 254 11.50 -4.73 -10.49
CA LEU A 254 11.41 -4.61 -11.94
C LEU A 254 12.00 -3.28 -12.41
N PRO A 255 12.98 -3.29 -13.33
CA PRO A 255 13.63 -2.08 -13.81
C PRO A 255 12.63 -1.11 -14.46
N GLY A 256 12.76 0.18 -14.15
CA GLY A 256 11.89 1.23 -14.72
C GLY A 256 11.93 1.27 -16.26
N ASP A 257 13.08 0.99 -16.85
CA ASP A 257 13.26 0.91 -18.31
C ASP A 257 12.45 -0.24 -18.93
N PHE A 258 12.38 -1.39 -18.26
CA PHE A 258 11.53 -2.51 -18.68
C PHE A 258 10.05 -2.12 -18.66
N MET A 259 9.63 -1.44 -17.61
CA MET A 259 8.26 -0.95 -17.46
C MET A 259 7.92 0.08 -18.54
N LEU A 260 8.82 1.04 -18.80
CA LEU A 260 8.62 2.03 -19.88
C LEU A 260 8.51 1.36 -21.26
N GLN A 261 9.33 0.34 -21.52
CA GLN A 261 9.24 -0.43 -22.76
C GLN A 261 7.93 -1.20 -22.86
N MET A 262 7.47 -1.83 -21.77
CA MET A 262 6.17 -2.50 -21.70
C MET A 262 5.03 -1.51 -21.88
N GLY A 263 5.07 -0.35 -21.22
CA GLY A 263 4.09 0.72 -21.41
C GLY A 263 4.03 1.22 -22.86
N LYS A 264 5.19 1.45 -23.48
CA LYS A 264 5.27 1.81 -24.90
C LYS A 264 4.68 0.72 -25.79
N LYS A 265 4.99 -0.55 -25.55
CA LYS A 265 4.42 -1.67 -26.32
C LYS A 265 2.90 -1.75 -26.17
N LEU A 266 2.35 -1.53 -24.98
CA LEU A 266 0.91 -1.51 -24.74
C LEU A 266 0.23 -0.32 -25.45
N LEU A 267 0.82 0.87 -25.40
CA LEU A 267 0.26 2.08 -25.99
C LEU A 267 0.36 2.06 -27.52
N PHE A 268 1.56 1.80 -28.06
CA PHE A 268 1.86 1.92 -29.49
C PHE A 268 1.69 0.62 -30.28
N GLY A 269 1.58 -0.50 -29.57
CA GLY A 269 1.20 -1.78 -30.13
C GLY A 269 2.23 -2.89 -29.98
N PHE A 270 1.70 -4.08 -29.84
CA PHE A 270 2.42 -5.36 -29.90
C PHE A 270 1.76 -6.26 -30.94
N LYS A 271 2.57 -7.13 -31.55
CA LYS A 271 2.10 -8.03 -32.59
C LYS A 271 1.69 -9.38 -31.99
N ILE A 272 0.45 -9.77 -32.19
CA ILE A 272 -0.05 -11.13 -31.91
C ILE A 272 -0.56 -11.72 -33.21
N GLY A 273 -0.02 -12.86 -33.62
CA GLY A 273 -0.50 -13.58 -34.81
C GLY A 273 -0.50 -12.76 -36.10
N GLY A 274 0.41 -11.79 -36.24
CA GLY A 274 0.49 -10.91 -37.43
C GLY A 274 -0.37 -9.62 -37.34
N VAL A 275 -1.23 -9.49 -36.33
CA VAL A 275 -2.05 -8.29 -36.10
C VAL A 275 -1.38 -7.40 -35.06
N GLN A 276 -1.26 -6.11 -35.36
CA GLN A 276 -0.77 -5.10 -34.41
C GLN A 276 -1.92 -4.56 -33.59
N ILE A 277 -1.92 -4.85 -32.30
CA ILE A 277 -2.93 -4.36 -31.35
C ILE A 277 -2.30 -3.23 -30.54
N SER A 278 -2.90 -2.03 -30.56
CA SER A 278 -2.48 -0.89 -29.75
C SER A 278 -3.68 -0.24 -29.06
N LEU A 279 -3.48 0.16 -27.81
CA LEU A 279 -4.51 0.89 -27.04
C LEU A 279 -4.90 2.21 -27.73
N ILE A 280 -3.93 2.89 -28.34
CA ILE A 280 -4.18 4.13 -29.09
C ILE A 280 -5.05 3.86 -30.32
N ALA A 281 -4.81 2.78 -31.06
CA ALA A 281 -5.64 2.42 -32.22
C ALA A 281 -7.09 2.07 -31.81
N ILE A 282 -7.25 1.36 -30.70
CA ILE A 282 -8.57 1.03 -30.14
C ILE A 282 -9.30 2.32 -29.71
N ALA A 283 -8.64 3.21 -28.96
CA ALA A 283 -9.21 4.47 -28.51
C ALA A 283 -9.62 5.35 -29.71
N PHE A 284 -8.76 5.41 -30.73
CA PHE A 284 -9.07 6.14 -31.96
C PHE A 284 -10.26 5.53 -32.72
N GLY A 285 -10.33 4.20 -32.80
CA GLY A 285 -11.47 3.50 -33.41
C GLY A 285 -12.79 3.80 -32.70
N ILE A 286 -12.79 3.80 -31.37
CA ILE A 286 -13.95 4.18 -30.54
C ILE A 286 -14.34 5.64 -30.81
N LEU A 287 -13.38 6.56 -30.86
CA LEU A 287 -13.63 7.98 -31.13
C LEU A 287 -14.27 8.17 -32.52
N VAL A 288 -13.70 7.55 -33.55
CA VAL A 288 -14.26 7.60 -34.94
C VAL A 288 -15.67 7.04 -34.97
N PHE A 289 -15.93 5.93 -34.25
CA PHE A 289 -17.25 5.34 -34.16
C PHE A 289 -18.28 6.32 -33.57
N PHE A 290 -17.95 6.98 -32.45
CA PHE A 290 -18.86 7.96 -31.84
C PHE A 290 -19.06 9.20 -32.68
N VAL A 291 -18.02 9.69 -33.33
CA VAL A 291 -18.13 10.82 -34.28
C VAL A 291 -19.05 10.45 -35.46
N SER A 292 -18.86 9.26 -36.01
CA SER A 292 -19.72 8.76 -37.13
C SER A 292 -21.18 8.65 -36.70
N LEU A 293 -21.46 8.11 -35.50
CA LEU A 293 -22.81 8.05 -34.95
C LEU A 293 -23.46 9.44 -34.80
N THR A 294 -22.66 10.44 -34.42
CA THR A 294 -23.14 11.80 -34.21
C THR A 294 -23.49 12.44 -35.56
N ILE A 295 -22.69 12.22 -36.61
CA ILE A 295 -22.93 12.72 -37.97
C ILE A 295 -24.17 12.07 -38.59
N VAL A 296 -24.37 10.77 -38.37
CA VAL A 296 -25.54 10.05 -38.90
C VAL A 296 -26.85 10.47 -38.23
N LYS A 297 -26.79 10.99 -36.99
CA LYS A 297 -27.96 11.49 -36.27
C LYS A 297 -28.30 12.96 -36.53
N LEU A 298 -27.46 13.68 -37.24
CA LEU A 298 -27.70 15.03 -37.75
C LEU A 298 -28.37 15.00 -39.10
#